data_0ecd0b4fde28902bb46634c8131727dd
#
_entry.id   0ecd0b4fde28902bb46634c8131727dd
#
_cell.length_a   1.000
_cell.length_b   1.000
_cell.length_c   1.000
_cell.angle_alpha   90.00
_cell.angle_beta   90.00
_cell.angle_gamma   90.00
#
_symmetry.space_group_name_H-M   'P 1'
#
loop_
_entity.id
_entity.type
_entity.pdbx_description
1 polymer ?
#
loop_
_entity_poly.entity_id
_entity_poly.type
_entity_poly.pdbx_seq_one_letter_code
_entity_poly.pdbx_strand_id
1 'polypeptide(L)'
;MATTLYISASKLKRDTALGSAVDDNLLTPYINISQDRWILPALGTELDEYLKSQIQAGTALTGSYLTLVNDYIQPALVQFAFCEVAYVVRLRFSNNSVTVPTSEQGSPASIGDINEVVTRSNEIAMFYRERMISFIRNNTATLPQYNQNTGSDLSPSQRNYFGGLNLYPKITNDNQLKALAGALGIKYFNA
;
A
#
# COMPACT_ATOMS: atom_id res chain seq x y z
N MET A 1 -15.28 16.58 5.76
CA MET A 1 -15.76 15.18 5.91
C MET A 1 -14.77 14.44 6.78
N ALA A 2 -15.26 13.58 7.69
CA ALA A 2 -14.35 12.74 8.47
C ALA A 2 -13.74 11.68 7.55
N THR A 3 -12.41 11.59 7.52
CA THR A 3 -11.71 10.59 6.72
C THR A 3 -11.86 9.22 7.38
N THR A 4 -12.39 8.25 6.66
CA THR A 4 -12.51 6.87 7.15
C THR A 4 -11.19 6.14 7.00
N LEU A 5 -10.65 5.63 8.11
CA LEU A 5 -9.39 4.90 8.15
C LEU A 5 -9.63 3.41 8.38
N TYR A 6 -8.83 2.54 7.74
CA TYR A 6 -8.85 1.08 7.96
C TYR A 6 -8.16 0.65 9.24
N ILE A 7 -7.26 1.50 9.77
CA ILE A 7 -6.56 1.26 11.05
C ILE A 7 -6.61 2.51 11.93
N SER A 8 -6.58 2.31 13.23
CA SER A 8 -6.42 3.39 14.21
C SER A 8 -4.94 3.64 14.53
N ALA A 9 -4.62 4.84 15.06
CA ALA A 9 -3.29 5.16 15.57
C ALA A 9 -2.86 4.18 16.68
N SER A 10 -3.80 3.77 17.53
CA SER A 10 -3.54 2.77 18.59
C SER A 10 -3.14 1.41 18.01
N LYS A 11 -3.77 0.97 16.89
CA LYS A 11 -3.39 -0.26 16.21
C LYS A 11 -1.99 -0.13 15.60
N LEU A 12 -1.68 1.00 14.97
CA LEU A 12 -0.36 1.26 14.40
C LEU A 12 0.75 1.16 15.50
N LYS A 13 0.54 1.79 16.65
CA LYS A 13 1.48 1.72 17.77
C LYS A 13 1.65 0.31 18.33
N ARG A 14 0.56 -0.43 18.45
CA ARG A 14 0.58 -1.79 19.01
C ARG A 14 1.30 -2.79 18.09
N ASP A 15 1.10 -2.65 16.79
CA ASP A 15 1.53 -3.64 15.80
C ASP A 15 2.88 -3.26 15.14
N THR A 16 3.54 -2.18 15.64
CA THR A 16 4.85 -1.71 15.16
C THR A 16 5.78 -1.38 16.31
N ALA A 17 7.02 -1.00 15.99
CA ALA A 17 8.01 -0.55 16.97
C ALA A 17 7.78 0.89 17.48
N LEU A 18 6.68 1.54 17.12
CA LEU A 18 6.35 2.88 17.60
C LEU A 18 6.00 2.84 19.10
N GLY A 19 6.64 3.71 19.85
CA GLY A 19 6.34 3.84 21.30
C GLY A 19 4.94 4.41 21.53
N SER A 20 4.34 4.03 22.67
CA SER A 20 3.02 4.52 23.10
C SER A 20 2.98 6.05 23.29
N ALA A 21 4.12 6.69 23.52
CA ALA A 21 4.25 8.13 23.76
C ALA A 21 4.14 9.00 22.48
N VAL A 22 4.11 8.39 21.29
CA VAL A 22 3.93 9.15 20.04
C VAL A 22 2.50 9.66 19.96
N ASP A 23 2.32 10.95 19.61
CA ASP A 23 1.00 11.57 19.53
C ASP A 23 0.17 10.97 18.37
N ASP A 24 -1.09 10.62 18.65
CA ASP A 24 -2.03 10.10 17.66
C ASP A 24 -2.33 11.10 16.55
N ASN A 25 -2.32 12.40 16.87
CA ASN A 25 -2.50 13.47 15.88
C ASN A 25 -1.37 13.52 14.85
N LEU A 26 -0.16 13.12 15.26
CA LEU A 26 0.97 13.01 14.32
C LEU A 26 0.80 11.80 13.40
N LEU A 27 0.23 10.71 13.88
CA LEU A 27 0.13 9.44 13.14
C LEU A 27 -1.00 9.44 12.11
N THR A 28 -2.14 10.04 12.46
CA THR A 28 -3.36 10.03 11.64
C THR A 28 -3.15 10.50 10.19
N PRO A 29 -2.47 11.63 9.91
CA PRO A 29 -2.22 12.07 8.53
C PRO A 29 -1.40 11.06 7.72
N TYR A 30 -0.41 10.40 8.32
CA TYR A 30 0.44 9.42 7.62
C TYR A 30 -0.28 8.09 7.39
N ILE A 31 -1.20 7.69 8.26
CA ILE A 31 -2.10 6.56 8.00
C ILE A 31 -2.95 6.87 6.76
N ASN A 32 -3.51 8.07 6.67
CA ASN A 32 -4.31 8.47 5.52
C ASN A 32 -3.49 8.50 4.22
N ILE A 33 -2.31 9.14 4.24
CA ILE A 33 -1.40 9.19 3.09
C ILE A 33 -1.04 7.77 2.63
N SER A 34 -0.72 6.88 3.56
CA SER A 34 -0.38 5.49 3.24
C SER A 34 -1.56 4.72 2.64
N GLN A 35 -2.77 4.99 3.13
CA GLN A 35 -4.00 4.40 2.61
C GLN A 35 -4.25 4.83 1.17
N ASP A 36 -4.14 6.12 0.88
CA ASP A 36 -4.37 6.67 -0.46
C ASP A 36 -3.24 6.30 -1.43
N ARG A 37 -2.00 6.25 -0.97
CA ARG A 37 -0.84 5.97 -1.82
C ARG A 37 -0.67 4.49 -2.17
N TRP A 38 -0.93 3.58 -1.22
CA TRP A 38 -0.57 2.18 -1.34
C TRP A 38 -1.76 1.22 -1.45
N ILE A 39 -2.84 1.51 -0.73
CA ILE A 39 -4.01 0.65 -0.66
C ILE A 39 -5.02 0.99 -1.75
N LEU A 40 -5.39 2.26 -1.88
CA LEU A 40 -6.37 2.71 -2.88
C LEU A 40 -6.02 2.26 -4.31
N PRO A 41 -4.77 2.39 -4.83
CA PRO A 41 -4.46 1.91 -6.17
C PRO A 41 -4.57 0.39 -6.35
N ALA A 42 -4.47 -0.38 -5.26
CA ALA A 42 -4.61 -1.83 -5.31
C ALA A 42 -6.06 -2.30 -5.25
N LEU A 43 -6.92 -1.57 -4.54
CA LEU A 43 -8.35 -1.84 -4.44
C LEU A 43 -9.13 -1.29 -5.65
N GLY A 44 -8.72 -0.13 -6.15
CA GLY A 44 -9.52 0.72 -7.03
C GLY A 44 -10.56 1.52 -6.25
N THR A 45 -11.01 2.62 -6.83
CA THR A 45 -11.92 3.58 -6.17
C THR A 45 -13.22 2.93 -5.73
N GLU A 46 -13.86 2.14 -6.58
CA GLU A 46 -15.17 1.56 -6.31
C GLU A 46 -15.18 0.62 -5.08
N LEU A 47 -14.18 -0.25 -4.97
CA LEU A 47 -14.07 -1.17 -3.84
C LEU A 47 -13.66 -0.42 -2.56
N ASP A 48 -12.76 0.56 -2.66
CA ASP A 48 -12.32 1.38 -1.53
C ASP A 48 -13.48 2.21 -0.96
N GLU A 49 -14.25 2.90 -1.82
CA GLU A 49 -15.42 3.68 -1.41
C GLU A 49 -16.50 2.80 -0.79
N TYR A 50 -16.76 1.64 -1.36
CA TYR A 50 -17.69 0.68 -0.78
C TYR A 50 -17.28 0.28 0.64
N LEU A 51 -16.03 -0.13 0.84
CA LEU A 51 -15.53 -0.52 2.17
C LEU A 51 -15.58 0.66 3.16
N LYS A 52 -15.14 1.85 2.75
CA LYS A 52 -15.19 3.06 3.57
C LYS A 52 -16.62 3.43 3.95
N SER A 53 -17.58 3.31 3.04
CA SER A 53 -19.00 3.61 3.31
C SER A 53 -19.58 2.65 4.33
N GLN A 54 -19.27 1.34 4.25
CA GLN A 54 -19.73 0.36 5.24
C GLN A 54 -19.14 0.63 6.63
N ILE A 55 -17.84 0.94 6.70
CA ILE A 55 -17.17 1.28 7.97
C ILE A 55 -17.78 2.56 8.55
N GLN A 56 -18.01 3.58 7.74
CA GLN A 56 -18.59 4.85 8.18
C GLN A 56 -20.05 4.70 8.67
N ALA A 57 -20.81 3.83 8.02
CA ALA A 57 -22.19 3.50 8.44
C ALA A 57 -22.24 2.62 9.70
N GLY A 58 -21.08 2.13 10.20
CA GLY A 58 -21.03 1.19 11.32
C GLY A 58 -21.58 -0.20 10.99
N THR A 59 -21.74 -0.50 9.69
CA THR A 59 -22.21 -1.81 9.23
C THR A 59 -21.09 -2.85 9.39
N ALA A 60 -21.41 -3.96 10.06
CA ALA A 60 -20.44 -5.04 10.21
C ALA A 60 -20.09 -5.66 8.85
N LEU A 61 -18.82 -5.59 8.48
CA LEU A 61 -18.30 -6.31 7.32
C LEU A 61 -18.40 -7.82 7.56
N THR A 62 -18.77 -8.57 6.53
CA THR A 62 -18.91 -10.04 6.61
C THR A 62 -18.23 -10.73 5.42
N GLY A 63 -17.95 -12.03 5.57
CA GLY A 63 -17.39 -12.85 4.49
C GLY A 63 -16.08 -12.30 3.93
N SER A 64 -15.96 -12.29 2.61
CA SER A 64 -14.73 -11.86 1.91
C SER A 64 -14.31 -10.42 2.19
N TYR A 65 -15.26 -9.52 2.48
CA TYR A 65 -14.95 -8.13 2.83
C TYR A 65 -14.26 -8.02 4.21
N LEU A 66 -14.77 -8.76 5.21
CA LEU A 66 -14.15 -8.80 6.54
C LEU A 66 -12.74 -9.38 6.47
N THR A 67 -12.59 -10.51 5.78
CA THR A 67 -11.29 -11.16 5.56
C THR A 67 -10.33 -10.22 4.83
N LEU A 68 -10.79 -9.54 3.77
CA LEU A 68 -9.97 -8.59 3.03
C LEU A 68 -9.44 -7.47 3.93
N VAL A 69 -10.30 -6.88 4.76
CA VAL A 69 -9.89 -5.77 5.63
C VAL A 69 -8.96 -6.26 6.74
N ASN A 70 -9.31 -7.31 7.46
CA ASN A 70 -8.57 -7.74 8.64
C ASN A 70 -7.25 -8.44 8.33
N ASP A 71 -7.23 -9.31 7.31
CA ASP A 71 -6.12 -10.22 7.08
C ASP A 71 -5.16 -9.72 5.98
N TYR A 72 -5.58 -8.71 5.21
CA TYR A 72 -4.78 -8.20 4.09
C TYR A 72 -4.58 -6.69 4.12
N ILE A 73 -5.65 -5.88 4.18
CA ILE A 73 -5.52 -4.41 4.15
C ILE A 73 -4.82 -3.91 5.40
N GLN A 74 -5.31 -4.29 6.59
CA GLN A 74 -4.76 -3.79 7.85
C GLN A 74 -3.28 -4.15 8.04
N PRO A 75 -2.82 -5.40 7.83
CA PRO A 75 -1.40 -5.73 7.97
C PRO A 75 -0.50 -4.96 6.99
N ALA A 76 -0.94 -4.80 5.73
CA ALA A 76 -0.20 -4.02 4.74
C ALA A 76 -0.12 -2.55 5.14
N LEU A 77 -1.26 -1.96 5.50
CA LEU A 77 -1.36 -0.53 5.84
C LEU A 77 -0.57 -0.18 7.10
N VAL A 78 -0.53 -1.07 8.12
CA VAL A 78 0.29 -0.87 9.31
C VAL A 78 1.76 -0.70 8.94
N GLN A 79 2.30 -1.54 8.08
CA GLN A 79 3.70 -1.47 7.67
C GLN A 79 3.99 -0.26 6.78
N PHE A 80 3.11 0.06 5.82
CA PHE A 80 3.27 1.26 5.01
C PHE A 80 3.19 2.55 5.84
N ALA A 81 2.22 2.65 6.76
CA ALA A 81 2.10 3.80 7.64
C ALA A 81 3.31 3.94 8.56
N PHE A 82 3.86 2.83 9.05
CA PHE A 82 5.11 2.85 9.82
C PHE A 82 6.27 3.39 8.99
N CYS A 83 6.43 2.98 7.73
CA CYS A 83 7.46 3.49 6.83
C CYS A 83 7.37 5.01 6.64
N GLU A 84 6.16 5.54 6.44
CA GLU A 84 5.96 6.99 6.25
C GLU A 84 6.23 7.79 7.55
N VAL A 85 5.87 7.23 8.70
CA VAL A 85 6.02 7.90 10.02
C VAL A 85 7.46 7.84 10.54
N ALA A 86 8.22 6.78 10.27
CA ALA A 86 9.52 6.52 10.87
C ALA A 86 10.52 7.69 10.72
N TYR A 87 10.51 8.35 9.56
CA TYR A 87 11.35 9.52 9.30
C TYR A 87 10.92 10.75 10.08
N VAL A 88 9.62 10.92 10.29
CA VAL A 88 9.04 12.12 10.88
C VAL A 88 9.14 12.09 12.41
N VAL A 89 8.95 10.92 13.01
CA VAL A 89 9.09 10.75 14.47
C VAL A 89 10.49 11.10 14.97
N ARG A 90 11.52 10.95 14.10
CA ARG A 90 12.89 11.37 14.42
C ARG A 90 13.04 12.89 14.55
N LEU A 91 12.20 13.66 13.85
CA LEU A 91 12.34 15.11 13.73
C LEU A 91 11.33 15.82 14.63
N ARG A 92 11.77 16.89 15.28
CA ARG A 92 10.88 17.82 15.98
C ARG A 92 10.84 19.14 15.20
N PHE A 93 9.65 19.47 14.75
CA PHE A 93 9.39 20.75 14.08
C PHE A 93 8.97 21.79 15.12
N SER A 94 9.64 22.94 15.13
CA SER A 94 9.26 24.12 15.91
C SER A 94 9.18 25.33 14.99
N ASN A 95 8.59 26.44 15.45
CA ASN A 95 8.38 27.61 14.62
C ASN A 95 9.68 28.20 14.01
N ASN A 96 10.82 27.96 14.63
CA ASN A 96 12.10 28.53 14.22
C ASN A 96 13.13 27.53 13.73
N SER A 97 12.91 26.22 13.92
CA SER A 97 13.89 25.20 13.54
C SER A 97 13.30 23.79 13.45
N VAL A 98 14.03 22.95 12.73
CA VAL A 98 13.82 21.49 12.73
C VAL A 98 15.01 20.88 13.49
N THR A 99 14.73 20.16 14.56
CA THR A 99 15.77 19.57 15.41
C THR A 99 15.61 18.06 15.56
N VAL A 100 16.72 17.38 15.78
CA VAL A 100 16.73 15.98 16.24
C VAL A 100 16.86 16.02 17.76
N PRO A 101 15.85 15.57 18.52
CA PRO A 101 15.94 15.56 19.97
C PRO A 101 17.10 14.67 20.42
N THR A 102 17.94 15.19 21.33
CA THR A 102 18.97 14.41 22.03
C THR A 102 18.50 14.15 23.45
N SER A 103 18.74 12.98 23.98
CA SER A 103 18.53 12.68 25.39
C SER A 103 19.88 12.49 26.08
N GLU A 104 19.93 12.76 27.38
CA GLU A 104 21.13 12.53 28.20
C GLU A 104 21.50 11.03 28.28
N GLN A 105 20.57 10.14 27.93
CA GLN A 105 20.73 8.69 28.05
C GLN A 105 21.00 7.98 26.71
N GLY A 106 21.11 8.69 25.58
CA GLY A 106 21.40 8.06 24.31
C GLY A 106 21.50 9.05 23.13
N SER A 107 22.30 8.68 22.15
CA SER A 107 22.34 9.40 20.88
C SER A 107 21.15 9.02 20.00
N PRO A 108 20.57 9.96 19.26
CA PRO A 108 19.50 9.63 18.32
C PRO A 108 20.01 8.66 17.25
N ALA A 109 19.18 7.70 16.85
CA ALA A 109 19.50 6.74 15.80
C ALA A 109 19.95 7.47 14.51
N SER A 110 20.92 6.91 13.82
CA SER A 110 21.37 7.46 12.53
C SER A 110 20.28 7.33 11.47
N ILE A 111 20.38 8.09 10.39
CA ILE A 111 19.46 7.95 9.28
C ILE A 111 19.63 6.59 8.58
N GLY A 112 20.84 6.01 8.66
CA GLY A 112 21.14 4.66 8.16
C GLY A 112 20.36 3.58 8.88
N ASP A 113 20.33 3.61 10.22
CA ASP A 113 19.59 2.66 11.05
C ASP A 113 18.08 2.72 10.75
N ILE A 114 17.56 3.94 10.56
CA ILE A 114 16.14 4.11 10.20
C ILE A 114 15.86 3.55 8.80
N ASN A 115 16.75 3.80 7.84
CA ASN A 115 16.59 3.28 6.48
C ASN A 115 16.57 1.75 6.45
N GLU A 116 17.37 1.07 7.25
CA GLU A 116 17.37 -0.39 7.35
C GLU A 116 16.02 -0.91 7.86
N VAL A 117 15.50 -0.33 8.94
CA VAL A 117 14.20 -0.70 9.51
C VAL A 117 13.06 -0.42 8.52
N VAL A 118 13.08 0.74 7.87
CA VAL A 118 12.07 1.13 6.87
C VAL A 118 12.12 0.20 5.65
N THR A 119 13.31 -0.14 5.16
CA THR A 119 13.46 -1.06 4.02
C THR A 119 12.84 -2.42 4.35
N ARG A 120 13.15 -2.98 5.51
CA ARG A 120 12.57 -4.27 5.96
C ARG A 120 11.05 -4.19 6.13
N SER A 121 10.55 -3.11 6.71
CA SER A 121 9.10 -2.92 6.89
C SER A 121 8.40 -2.76 5.54
N ASN A 122 9.02 -2.08 4.59
CA ASN A 122 8.50 -1.93 3.24
C ASN A 122 8.42 -3.27 2.48
N GLU A 123 9.42 -4.14 2.62
CA GLU A 123 9.38 -5.50 2.05
C GLU A 123 8.19 -6.31 2.61
N ILE A 124 7.96 -6.23 3.91
CA ILE A 124 6.81 -6.88 4.56
C ILE A 124 5.49 -6.27 4.05
N ALA A 125 5.42 -4.94 3.93
CA ALA A 125 4.25 -4.25 3.42
C ALA A 125 3.92 -4.68 1.99
N MET A 126 4.92 -4.76 1.12
CA MET A 126 4.78 -5.21 -0.27
C MET A 126 4.31 -6.66 -0.35
N PHE A 127 4.84 -7.55 0.49
CA PHE A 127 4.37 -8.94 0.58
C PHE A 127 2.87 -9.01 0.92
N TYR A 128 2.39 -8.27 1.92
CA TYR A 128 0.98 -8.24 2.25
C TYR A 128 0.12 -7.61 1.15
N ARG A 129 0.64 -6.58 0.47
CA ARG A 129 -0.04 -5.96 -0.66
C ARG A 129 -0.20 -6.93 -1.84
N GLU A 130 0.81 -7.71 -2.17
CA GLU A 130 0.75 -8.74 -3.20
C GLU A 130 -0.25 -9.84 -2.86
N ARG A 131 -0.25 -10.30 -1.61
CA ARG A 131 -1.25 -11.24 -1.11
C ARG A 131 -2.67 -10.67 -1.19
N MET A 132 -2.86 -9.40 -0.85
CA MET A 132 -4.14 -8.70 -0.97
C MET A 132 -4.65 -8.72 -2.41
N ILE A 133 -3.82 -8.33 -3.37
CA ILE A 133 -4.17 -8.34 -4.80
C ILE A 133 -4.53 -9.77 -5.25
N SER A 134 -3.75 -10.76 -4.85
CA SER A 134 -4.01 -12.17 -5.18
C SER A 134 -5.32 -12.65 -4.58
N PHE A 135 -5.62 -12.30 -3.33
CA PHE A 135 -6.89 -12.63 -2.68
C PHE A 135 -8.08 -12.02 -3.42
N ILE A 136 -8.01 -10.73 -3.76
CA ILE A 136 -9.09 -10.04 -4.48
C ILE A 136 -9.33 -10.71 -5.84
N ARG A 137 -8.28 -11.00 -6.60
CA ARG A 137 -8.37 -11.64 -7.92
C ARG A 137 -9.00 -13.03 -7.86
N ASN A 138 -8.73 -13.79 -6.80
CA ASN A 138 -9.33 -15.10 -6.60
C ASN A 138 -10.78 -15.06 -6.09
N ASN A 139 -11.22 -13.89 -5.58
CA ASN A 139 -12.54 -13.71 -4.98
C ASN A 139 -13.38 -12.64 -5.69
N THR A 140 -13.15 -12.39 -6.97
CA THR A 140 -13.87 -11.35 -7.74
C THR A 140 -15.38 -11.57 -7.79
N ALA A 141 -15.84 -12.81 -7.72
CA ALA A 141 -17.28 -13.14 -7.66
C ALA A 141 -17.95 -12.64 -6.37
N THR A 142 -17.21 -12.58 -5.25
CA THR A 142 -17.71 -12.11 -3.96
C THR A 142 -17.36 -10.64 -3.68
N LEU A 143 -16.53 -10.03 -4.53
CA LEU A 143 -16.07 -8.64 -4.47
C LEU A 143 -16.38 -7.93 -5.80
N PRO A 144 -17.67 -7.80 -6.20
CA PRO A 144 -18.04 -7.30 -7.52
C PRO A 144 -17.56 -5.88 -7.81
N GLN A 145 -17.40 -5.03 -6.78
CA GLN A 145 -16.92 -3.65 -6.92
C GLN A 145 -15.49 -3.56 -7.50
N TYR A 146 -14.69 -4.60 -7.32
CA TYR A 146 -13.34 -4.63 -7.90
C TYR A 146 -13.34 -4.63 -9.43
N ASN A 147 -14.37 -5.19 -10.05
CA ASN A 147 -14.52 -5.25 -11.50
C ASN A 147 -15.42 -4.14 -12.05
N GLN A 148 -16.10 -3.39 -11.18
CA GLN A 148 -16.93 -2.25 -11.55
C GLN A 148 -16.01 -1.05 -11.72
N ASN A 149 -15.60 -0.79 -12.98
CA ASN A 149 -14.83 0.40 -13.29
C ASN A 149 -15.75 1.43 -13.95
N THR A 150 -16.22 2.39 -13.16
CA THR A 150 -17.06 3.49 -13.65
C THR A 150 -16.24 4.57 -14.35
N GLY A 151 -14.90 4.50 -14.26
CA GLY A 151 -14.00 5.51 -14.83
C GLY A 151 -13.97 6.82 -14.04
N SER A 152 -14.49 6.83 -12.82
CA SER A 152 -14.57 8.05 -12.01
C SER A 152 -13.21 8.49 -11.47
N ASP A 153 -12.29 7.55 -11.19
CA ASP A 153 -10.94 7.84 -10.68
C ASP A 153 -9.98 6.68 -10.97
N LEU A 154 -9.55 5.92 -9.99
CA LEU A 154 -8.54 4.87 -10.14
C LEU A 154 -9.15 3.50 -10.41
N SER A 155 -8.76 2.91 -11.53
CA SER A 155 -8.98 1.49 -11.77
C SER A 155 -7.99 0.66 -10.95
N PRO A 156 -8.37 -0.54 -10.46
CA PRO A 156 -7.49 -1.40 -9.69
C PRO A 156 -6.17 -1.67 -10.44
N SER A 157 -5.05 -1.33 -9.82
CA SER A 157 -3.72 -1.57 -10.37
C SER A 157 -3.34 -3.03 -10.17
N GLN A 158 -3.23 -3.78 -11.25
CA GLN A 158 -2.71 -5.14 -11.25
C GLN A 158 -1.17 -5.19 -11.22
N ARG A 159 -0.52 -4.04 -11.33
CA ARG A 159 0.94 -3.94 -11.32
C ARG A 159 1.43 -3.70 -9.90
N ASN A 160 2.34 -4.54 -9.46
CA ASN A 160 3.19 -4.19 -8.34
C ASN A 160 3.99 -2.96 -8.74
N TYR A 161 4.07 -1.96 -7.85
CA TYR A 161 4.84 -0.76 -8.07
C TYR A 161 6.33 -1.07 -7.90
N PHE A 162 6.81 -2.02 -8.71
CA PHE A 162 8.23 -2.18 -8.93
C PHE A 162 8.59 -1.29 -10.10
N GLY A 163 9.32 -0.23 -9.87
CA GLY A 163 10.04 0.50 -10.90
C GLY A 163 11.15 -0.35 -11.52
N GLY A 164 10.89 -1.63 -11.69
CA GLY A 164 11.71 -2.54 -12.47
C GLY A 164 11.55 -2.19 -13.94
N LEU A 165 12.67 -1.97 -14.59
CA LEU A 165 12.76 -1.84 -16.04
C LEU A 165 11.98 -3.00 -16.66
N ASN A 166 10.88 -2.72 -17.34
CA ASN A 166 10.12 -3.74 -18.05
C ASN A 166 10.91 -4.08 -19.33
N LEU A 167 11.81 -5.04 -19.20
CA LEU A 167 12.69 -5.49 -20.28
C LEU A 167 11.96 -6.30 -21.36
N TYR A 168 10.70 -6.64 -21.13
CA TYR A 168 9.89 -7.31 -22.12
C TYR A 168 8.96 -6.30 -22.80
N PRO A 169 9.20 -5.95 -24.07
CA PRO A 169 8.20 -5.25 -24.84
C PRO A 169 6.92 -6.09 -24.83
N LYS A 170 5.82 -5.47 -24.41
CA LYS A 170 4.50 -6.14 -24.45
C LYS A 170 4.17 -6.39 -25.92
N ILE A 171 4.46 -7.58 -26.42
CA ILE A 171 4.06 -7.99 -27.77
C ILE A 171 2.55 -8.17 -27.73
N THR A 172 1.81 -7.22 -28.31
CA THR A 172 0.35 -7.16 -28.21
C THR A 172 -0.36 -7.64 -29.47
N ASN A 173 0.37 -7.94 -30.53
CA ASN A 173 -0.22 -8.45 -31.78
C ASN A 173 0.74 -9.39 -32.53
N ASP A 174 0.17 -10.25 -33.39
CA ASP A 174 0.90 -11.22 -34.21
C ASP A 174 1.93 -10.60 -35.15
N ASN A 175 1.74 -9.35 -35.57
CA ASN A 175 2.68 -8.68 -36.47
C ASN A 175 3.99 -8.33 -35.75
N GLN A 176 3.94 -7.97 -34.47
CA GLN A 176 5.15 -7.73 -33.66
C GLN A 176 5.90 -9.03 -33.37
N LEU A 177 5.15 -10.10 -33.11
CA LEU A 177 5.73 -11.46 -32.95
C LEU A 177 6.45 -11.91 -34.23
N LYS A 178 5.82 -11.72 -35.39
CA LYS A 178 6.41 -12.07 -36.71
C LYS A 178 7.63 -11.23 -37.02
N ALA A 179 7.62 -9.93 -36.72
CA ALA A 179 8.76 -9.05 -36.91
C ALA A 179 9.95 -9.46 -36.02
N LEU A 180 9.69 -9.80 -34.74
CA LEU A 180 10.72 -10.25 -33.81
C LEU A 180 11.29 -11.62 -34.24
N ALA A 181 10.43 -12.57 -34.63
CA ALA A 181 10.86 -13.87 -35.13
C ALA A 181 11.70 -13.76 -36.39
N GLY A 182 11.33 -12.86 -37.30
CA GLY A 182 12.12 -12.55 -38.51
C GLY A 182 13.50 -11.97 -38.19
N ALA A 183 13.58 -11.05 -37.20
CA ALA A 183 14.83 -10.47 -36.74
C ALA A 183 15.79 -11.50 -36.07
N LEU A 184 15.18 -12.52 -35.40
CA LEU A 184 15.91 -13.60 -34.73
C LEU A 184 16.17 -14.81 -35.64
N GLY A 185 15.75 -14.80 -36.92
CA GLY A 185 15.88 -15.92 -37.83
C GLY A 185 15.05 -17.16 -37.51
N ILE A 186 14.01 -17.02 -36.64
CA ILE A 186 13.14 -18.09 -36.20
C ILE A 186 11.98 -18.25 -37.17
N LYS A 187 11.79 -19.47 -37.71
CA LYS A 187 10.61 -19.75 -38.55
C LYS A 187 9.34 -19.81 -37.67
N TYR A 188 8.39 -18.94 -37.96
CA TYR A 188 7.09 -18.91 -37.27
C TYR A 188 6.13 -19.91 -37.95
N PHE A 189 5.70 -20.91 -37.20
CA PHE A 189 4.65 -21.84 -37.69
C PHE A 189 3.27 -21.24 -37.38
N ASN A 190 2.52 -20.88 -38.43
CA ASN A 190 1.08 -20.65 -38.28
C ASN A 190 0.40 -22.02 -38.09
N ALA A 191 -0.26 -22.19 -36.94
CA ALA A 191 -1.23 -23.26 -36.74
C ALA A 191 -2.59 -22.76 -37.14
#